data_85372e7f82857f5fa420485b461363f3
#
_entry.id   85372e7f82857f5fa420485b461363f3
#
_cell.length_a   1.000
_cell.length_b   1.000
_cell.length_c   1.000
_cell.angle_alpha   90.00
_cell.angle_beta   90.00
_cell.angle_gamma   90.00
#
_symmetry.space_group_name_H-M   'P 1'
#
loop_
_entity.id
_entity.type
_entity.pdbx_description
1 polymer ?
#
loop_
_entity_poly.entity_id
_entity_poly.type
_entity_poly.pdbx_seq_one_letter_code
_entity_poly.pdbx_strand_id
1 'polypeptide(L)'
;STASSGGSDSSSAAESSASSSETVPEEPVSEAEPSASVGGEDASGGTLVVYFSATGNTEEAAGYIAGLTGGDLFELEPVEPYTSEDLNYSDDNSRVSLEYADESLREVELVADTVENWDDYDTVFIGYPIWWGIAAWPVDGFVEANDFTGKTVIPFCTSASSGLGQSGELLAEMAGTGEWLEGQRFSSRVSEADVEEWLSGLGLS
;
A
#
# COMPACT_ATOMS: atom_id res chain seq x y z
N SER A 1 -46.95 4.01 -44.91
CA SER A 1 -48.16 3.18 -44.95
C SER A 1 -48.18 2.25 -43.78
N THR A 2 -48.93 2.62 -42.86
CA THR A 2 -50.13 2.00 -42.28
C THR A 2 -49.81 0.87 -41.33
N ALA A 3 -49.98 1.13 -40.06
CA ALA A 3 -51.21 0.91 -39.28
C ALA A 3 -51.27 -0.55 -38.80
N SER A 4 -51.63 -0.92 -37.67
CA SER A 4 -52.60 -0.51 -36.70
C SER A 4 -52.80 -1.63 -35.70
N SER A 5 -53.04 -1.27 -34.51
CA SER A 5 -54.09 -1.72 -33.60
C SER A 5 -54.07 -3.15 -33.10
N GLY A 6 -54.27 -3.30 -31.92
CA GLY A 6 -55.21 -3.09 -30.87
C GLY A 6 -55.16 -4.31 -29.99
N GLY A 7 -55.38 -4.25 -28.81
CA GLY A 7 -56.40 -3.85 -27.94
C GLY A 7 -56.75 -4.94 -27.00
N SER A 8 -56.84 -4.54 -25.78
CA SER A 8 -57.91 -4.82 -24.81
C SER A 8 -58.13 -6.27 -24.38
N ASP A 9 -58.42 -6.54 -23.24
CA ASP A 9 -59.12 -6.10 -22.07
C ASP A 9 -59.17 -7.25 -21.09
N SER A 10 -59.15 -6.91 -19.95
CA SER A 10 -60.17 -6.88 -18.91
C SER A 10 -60.20 -8.01 -17.94
N SER A 11 -60.09 -7.55 -16.75
CA SER A 11 -61.01 -7.80 -15.61
C SER A 11 -61.12 -9.24 -15.08
N SER A 12 -61.18 -9.46 -13.87
CA SER A 12 -61.84 -8.92 -12.70
C SER A 12 -61.59 -9.83 -11.53
N ALA A 13 -61.25 -9.25 -10.45
CA ALA A 13 -61.98 -9.20 -9.20
C ALA A 13 -62.44 -10.52 -8.57
N ALA A 14 -62.17 -10.63 -7.37
CA ALA A 14 -62.93 -10.52 -6.16
C ALA A 14 -62.55 -11.63 -5.17
N GLU A 15 -62.18 -11.16 -4.01
CA GLU A 15 -62.79 -11.34 -2.69
C GLU A 15 -63.04 -12.81 -2.28
N SER A 16 -62.72 -13.24 -1.15
CA SER A 16 -63.14 -12.81 0.17
C SER A 16 -62.52 -13.68 1.27
N SER A 17 -62.11 -13.01 2.28
CA SER A 17 -62.51 -13.21 3.68
C SER A 17 -62.11 -14.45 4.47
N ALA A 18 -61.50 -14.07 5.50
CA ALA A 18 -61.81 -14.27 6.92
C ALA A 18 -61.10 -15.44 7.57
N SER A 19 -60.27 -15.03 8.46
CA SER A 19 -60.53 -14.89 9.92
C SER A 19 -60.01 -16.03 10.76
N SER A 20 -59.28 -15.56 11.71
CA SER A 20 -59.25 -15.97 13.10
C SER A 20 -58.19 -16.98 13.54
N SER A 21 -57.47 -16.42 14.37
CA SER A 21 -57.19 -16.72 15.81
C SER A 21 -55.90 -17.43 16.07
N GLU A 22 -55.10 -16.61 16.73
CA GLU A 22 -54.49 -16.84 18.05
C GLU A 22 -53.82 -18.19 18.26
N THR A 23 -52.51 -18.13 18.43
CA THR A 23 -51.91 -18.34 19.73
C THR A 23 -50.43 -18.12 19.64
N VAL A 24 -49.94 -17.16 20.39
CA VAL A 24 -48.57 -17.10 20.86
C VAL A 24 -48.44 -18.14 21.95
N PRO A 25 -47.39 -18.92 22.00
CA PRO A 25 -46.50 -18.80 23.11
C PRO A 25 -45.01 -18.76 22.67
N GLU A 26 -44.37 -17.75 23.20
CA GLU A 26 -43.18 -17.81 24.04
C GLU A 26 -42.03 -18.73 23.61
N GLU A 27 -40.96 -18.04 23.48
CA GLU A 27 -39.55 -18.43 23.41
C GLU A 27 -39.15 -19.70 24.18
N PRO A 28 -38.03 -20.33 23.75
CA PRO A 28 -36.85 -20.01 24.51
C PRO A 28 -35.68 -19.58 23.66
N VAL A 29 -35.10 -18.47 24.09
CA VAL A 29 -33.76 -18.04 23.86
C VAL A 29 -32.79 -19.20 23.99
N SER A 30 -32.27 -19.67 22.90
CA SER A 30 -31.03 -20.43 22.93
C SER A 30 -29.93 -19.42 22.69
N GLU A 31 -29.30 -19.03 23.77
CA GLU A 31 -27.98 -18.47 23.81
C GLU A 31 -27.06 -19.37 22.99
N ALA A 32 -26.75 -18.95 21.79
CA ALA A 32 -25.54 -19.40 21.15
C ALA A 32 -24.47 -18.46 21.66
N GLU A 33 -23.72 -18.92 22.62
CA GLU A 33 -22.45 -18.36 23.00
C GLU A 33 -21.59 -18.25 21.76
N PRO A 34 -20.96 -17.07 21.51
CA PRO A 34 -19.90 -17.02 20.54
C PRO A 34 -18.76 -17.86 21.12
N SER A 35 -18.44 -18.93 20.44
CA SER A 35 -17.18 -19.64 20.61
C SER A 35 -16.09 -18.61 20.49
N ALA A 36 -15.51 -18.25 21.60
CA ALA A 36 -14.27 -17.56 21.67
C ALA A 36 -13.21 -18.47 21.06
N SER A 37 -12.91 -18.25 19.83
CA SER A 37 -11.68 -18.74 19.22
C SER A 37 -10.56 -17.95 19.87
N VAL A 38 -9.98 -18.52 20.90
CA VAL A 38 -8.71 -18.11 21.44
C VAL A 38 -7.69 -18.54 20.41
N GLY A 39 -7.16 -17.60 19.68
CA GLY A 39 -6.12 -17.90 18.72
C GLY A 39 -5.32 -16.67 18.42
N GLY A 40 -4.10 -16.61 18.90
CA GLY A 40 -3.08 -15.70 18.41
C GLY A 40 -3.25 -14.27 18.90
N GLU A 41 -2.40 -13.86 19.78
CA GLU A 41 -2.04 -12.46 19.95
C GLU A 41 -1.36 -12.05 18.65
N ASP A 42 -2.18 -11.67 17.67
CA ASP A 42 -1.74 -10.84 16.59
C ASP A 42 -1.38 -9.50 17.24
N ALA A 43 -0.12 -9.16 17.18
CA ALA A 43 0.32 -7.80 17.35
C ALA A 43 -0.44 -6.99 16.28
N SER A 44 -1.56 -6.41 16.68
CA SER A 44 -2.49 -5.74 15.81
C SER A 44 -2.04 -4.30 15.59
N GLY A 45 -0.85 -4.14 15.03
CA GLY A 45 -0.42 -2.90 14.44
C GLY A 45 -0.74 -2.89 12.94
N GLY A 46 -1.15 -1.76 12.41
CA GLY A 46 -1.38 -1.59 10.98
C GLY A 46 -0.11 -1.77 10.16
N THR A 47 -0.29 -2.11 8.91
CA THR A 47 0.79 -2.11 7.90
C THR A 47 0.68 -0.86 7.04
N LEU A 48 1.78 -0.16 6.87
CA LEU A 48 1.88 0.99 5.97
C LEU A 48 2.88 0.68 4.86
N VAL A 49 2.54 1.00 3.65
CA VAL A 49 3.41 0.88 2.48
C VAL A 49 3.71 2.27 1.94
N VAL A 50 4.88 2.77 2.30
CA VAL A 50 5.41 4.06 1.84
C VAL A 50 6.24 3.83 0.60
N TYR A 51 6.08 4.63 -0.43
CA TYR A 51 6.88 4.49 -1.64
C TYR A 51 7.09 5.80 -2.37
N PHE A 52 8.22 5.89 -3.05
CA PHE A 52 8.48 6.86 -4.11
C PHE A 52 8.57 6.11 -5.43
N SER A 53 7.84 6.58 -6.44
CA SER A 53 7.87 5.98 -7.78
C SER A 53 8.09 7.04 -8.84
N ALA A 54 9.16 6.88 -9.62
CA ALA A 54 9.48 7.80 -10.71
C ALA A 54 8.85 7.36 -12.05
N THR A 55 8.67 6.05 -12.25
CA THR A 55 8.23 5.46 -13.52
C THR A 55 7.07 4.46 -13.37
N GLY A 56 6.47 4.37 -12.19
CA GLY A 56 5.34 3.47 -11.90
C GLY A 56 5.72 2.05 -11.43
N ASN A 57 6.98 1.64 -11.57
CA ASN A 57 7.39 0.28 -11.19
C ASN A 57 7.34 0.05 -9.67
N THR A 58 7.78 1.03 -8.90
CA THR A 58 7.74 0.94 -7.42
C THR A 58 6.29 1.02 -6.92
N GLU A 59 5.47 1.85 -7.54
CA GLU A 59 4.03 1.95 -7.27
C GLU A 59 3.32 0.61 -7.47
N GLU A 60 3.61 -0.10 -8.56
CA GLU A 60 3.04 -1.42 -8.83
C GLU A 60 3.42 -2.43 -7.74
N ALA A 61 4.70 -2.49 -7.35
CA ALA A 61 5.16 -3.34 -6.26
C ALA A 61 4.49 -2.98 -4.92
N ALA A 62 4.39 -1.69 -4.60
CA ALA A 62 3.73 -1.19 -3.40
C ALA A 62 2.24 -1.58 -3.37
N GLY A 63 1.57 -1.49 -4.52
CA GLY A 63 0.16 -1.89 -4.68
C GLY A 63 -0.07 -3.38 -4.36
N TYR A 64 0.81 -4.27 -4.83
CA TYR A 64 0.74 -5.69 -4.51
C TYR A 64 0.98 -5.95 -3.02
N ILE A 65 1.99 -5.30 -2.40
CA ILE A 65 2.26 -5.42 -0.97
C ILE A 65 1.04 -5.00 -0.16
N ALA A 66 0.48 -3.83 -0.43
CA ALA A 66 -0.69 -3.32 0.26
C ALA A 66 -1.91 -4.24 0.09
N GLY A 67 -2.14 -4.74 -1.13
CA GLY A 67 -3.24 -5.67 -1.42
C GLY A 67 -3.14 -6.99 -0.67
N LEU A 68 -1.94 -7.55 -0.56
CA LEU A 68 -1.68 -8.84 0.09
C LEU A 68 -1.61 -8.72 1.63
N THR A 69 -1.14 -7.60 2.16
CA THR A 69 -1.03 -7.38 3.62
C THR A 69 -2.25 -6.69 4.22
N GLY A 70 -3.14 -6.15 3.39
CA GLY A 70 -4.23 -5.28 3.83
C GLY A 70 -3.74 -3.94 4.37
N GLY A 71 -2.54 -3.52 3.99
CA GLY A 71 -1.91 -2.28 4.43
C GLY A 71 -2.39 -1.05 3.68
N ASP A 72 -2.14 0.12 4.27
CA ASP A 72 -2.40 1.41 3.64
C ASP A 72 -1.23 1.84 2.75
N LEU A 73 -1.53 2.54 1.67
CA LEU A 73 -0.54 3.11 0.75
C LEU A 73 -0.27 4.58 1.09
N PHE A 74 1.00 4.96 1.06
CA PHE A 74 1.42 6.36 1.18
C PHE A 74 2.49 6.67 0.14
N GLU A 75 2.13 7.46 -0.86
CA GLU A 75 3.03 7.91 -1.91
C GLU A 75 3.82 9.13 -1.47
N LEU A 76 5.13 9.10 -1.68
CA LEU A 76 6.01 10.23 -1.49
C LEU A 76 6.04 11.06 -2.77
N GLU A 77 5.31 12.15 -2.79
CA GLU A 77 5.26 13.07 -3.92
C GLU A 77 6.22 14.23 -3.71
N PRO A 78 7.25 14.39 -4.55
CA PRO A 78 8.02 15.63 -4.57
C PRO A 78 7.14 16.82 -4.94
N VAL A 79 7.32 17.96 -4.25
CA VAL A 79 6.64 19.23 -4.60
C VAL A 79 6.89 19.61 -6.06
N GLU A 80 8.08 19.32 -6.54
CA GLU A 80 8.45 19.40 -7.97
C GLU A 80 8.64 17.98 -8.51
N PRO A 81 7.62 17.38 -9.16
CA PRO A 81 7.72 16.04 -9.71
C PRO A 81 8.83 15.90 -10.75
N TYR A 82 9.47 14.74 -10.79
CA TYR A 82 10.48 14.44 -11.79
C TYR A 82 9.83 14.18 -13.15
N THR A 83 10.26 14.91 -14.16
CA THR A 83 9.88 14.66 -15.55
C THR A 83 10.77 13.58 -16.18
N SER A 84 10.41 13.09 -17.36
CA SER A 84 11.25 12.15 -18.10
C SER A 84 12.62 12.76 -18.48
N GLU A 85 12.69 14.07 -18.64
CA GLU A 85 13.93 14.79 -18.93
C GLU A 85 14.79 14.88 -17.67
N ASP A 86 14.17 15.12 -16.50
CA ASP A 86 14.84 15.15 -15.20
C ASP A 86 15.46 13.81 -14.84
N LEU A 87 14.84 12.71 -15.26
CA LEU A 87 15.28 11.33 -14.98
C LEU A 87 16.30 10.79 -16.00
N ASN A 88 16.74 11.61 -16.94
CA ASN A 88 17.70 11.20 -17.95
C ASN A 88 19.14 11.15 -17.39
N TYR A 89 19.49 10.03 -16.77
CA TYR A 89 20.82 9.76 -16.20
C TYR A 89 21.96 9.75 -17.21
N SER A 90 21.66 9.83 -18.51
CA SER A 90 22.66 9.93 -19.59
C SER A 90 23.00 11.39 -19.95
N ASP A 91 22.27 12.34 -19.40
CA ASP A 91 22.50 13.78 -19.54
C ASP A 91 23.07 14.33 -18.22
N ASP A 92 24.31 14.79 -18.25
CA ASP A 92 24.98 15.36 -17.07
C ASP A 92 24.31 16.64 -16.55
N ASN A 93 23.41 17.25 -17.34
CA ASN A 93 22.66 18.44 -16.96
C ASN A 93 21.22 18.13 -16.51
N SER A 94 20.79 16.89 -16.55
CA SER A 94 19.50 16.50 -16.01
C SER A 94 19.46 16.72 -14.51
N ARG A 95 18.25 16.95 -13.96
CA ARG A 95 18.06 17.19 -12.53
C ARG A 95 18.66 16.06 -11.69
N VAL A 96 18.36 14.81 -12.02
CA VAL A 96 18.83 13.65 -11.26
C VAL A 96 20.37 13.50 -11.34
N SER A 97 21.01 13.87 -12.46
CA SER A 97 22.48 13.84 -12.59
C SER A 97 23.15 14.95 -11.77
N LEU A 98 22.54 16.13 -11.73
CA LEU A 98 23.02 17.25 -10.91
C LEU A 98 22.89 16.96 -9.42
N GLU A 99 21.76 16.41 -9.00
CA GLU A 99 21.50 15.97 -7.62
C GLU A 99 22.45 14.82 -7.21
N TYR A 100 22.81 13.94 -8.14
CA TYR A 100 23.80 12.91 -7.87
C TYR A 100 25.20 13.50 -7.67
N ALA A 101 25.58 14.48 -8.47
CA ALA A 101 26.90 15.11 -8.41
C ALA A 101 27.07 16.01 -7.17
N ASP A 102 25.99 16.60 -6.67
CA ASP A 102 25.97 17.48 -5.52
C ASP A 102 24.92 17.05 -4.51
N GLU A 103 25.37 16.45 -3.39
CA GLU A 103 24.49 15.95 -2.34
C GLU A 103 23.61 17.02 -1.70
N SER A 104 24.04 18.28 -1.74
CA SER A 104 23.24 19.40 -1.21
C SER A 104 21.96 19.65 -2.01
N LEU A 105 21.89 19.13 -3.23
CA LEU A 105 20.69 19.21 -4.08
C LEU A 105 19.72 18.05 -3.90
N ARG A 106 20.09 17.05 -3.08
CA ARG A 106 19.24 15.85 -2.81
C ARG A 106 18.18 16.09 -1.76
N GLU A 107 18.15 17.25 -1.13
CA GLU A 107 17.06 17.67 -0.24
C GLU A 107 15.80 17.95 -1.08
N VAL A 108 15.04 16.91 -1.38
CA VAL A 108 13.82 17.00 -2.17
C VAL A 108 12.65 17.26 -1.25
N GLU A 109 12.02 18.44 -1.41
CA GLU A 109 10.82 18.79 -0.67
C GLU A 109 9.65 17.88 -1.09
N LEU A 110 9.00 17.26 -0.11
CA LEU A 110 7.83 16.42 -0.32
C LEU A 110 6.54 17.19 -0.03
N VAL A 111 5.48 16.84 -0.73
CA VAL A 111 4.12 17.37 -0.46
C VAL A 111 3.66 16.97 0.94
N ALA A 112 4.02 15.76 1.37
CA ALA A 112 3.84 15.28 2.72
C ALA A 112 5.02 14.35 3.08
N ASP A 113 5.65 14.61 4.20
CA ASP A 113 6.77 13.85 4.76
C ASP A 113 6.39 13.09 6.04
N THR A 114 5.17 13.28 6.53
CA THR A 114 4.63 12.64 7.73
C THR A 114 3.26 12.03 7.44
N VAL A 115 2.93 10.98 8.16
CA VAL A 115 1.68 10.23 7.99
C VAL A 115 0.76 10.46 9.19
N GLU A 116 -0.51 10.74 8.93
CA GLU A 116 -1.52 10.76 9.96
C GLU A 116 -1.65 9.37 10.61
N ASN A 117 -1.88 9.32 11.90
CA ASN A 117 -2.00 8.07 12.68
C ASN A 117 -0.73 7.19 12.61
N TRP A 118 0.45 7.79 12.52
CA TRP A 118 1.73 7.09 12.47
C TRP A 118 1.88 6.01 13.53
N ASP A 119 1.37 6.27 14.73
CA ASP A 119 1.45 5.36 15.87
C ASP A 119 0.59 4.08 15.72
N ASP A 120 -0.37 4.08 14.79
CA ASP A 120 -1.22 2.91 14.53
C ASP A 120 -0.52 1.86 13.66
N TYR A 121 0.65 2.18 13.09
CA TYR A 121 1.40 1.29 12.23
C TYR A 121 2.59 0.67 12.97
N ASP A 122 2.66 -0.65 13.03
CA ASP A 122 3.78 -1.40 13.57
C ASP A 122 4.73 -1.89 12.48
N THR A 123 4.23 -2.08 11.28
CA THR A 123 5.01 -2.53 10.12
C THR A 123 4.98 -1.47 9.03
N VAL A 124 6.15 -1.06 8.58
CA VAL A 124 6.31 -0.05 7.53
C VAL A 124 7.19 -0.60 6.41
N PHE A 125 6.60 -0.76 5.24
CA PHE A 125 7.37 -1.02 4.02
C PHE A 125 7.82 0.31 3.43
N ILE A 126 9.06 0.37 2.94
CA ILE A 126 9.59 1.57 2.27
C ILE A 126 10.11 1.17 0.90
N GLY A 127 9.45 1.66 -0.14
CA GLY A 127 9.74 1.34 -1.54
C GLY A 127 10.37 2.49 -2.31
N TYR A 128 11.36 2.16 -3.15
CA TYR A 128 12.10 3.14 -3.94
C TYR A 128 12.77 2.50 -5.16
N PRO A 129 12.98 3.27 -6.22
CA PRO A 129 13.88 2.85 -7.29
C PRO A 129 15.34 3.03 -6.84
N ILE A 130 16.23 2.22 -7.41
CA ILE A 130 17.69 2.38 -7.19
C ILE A 130 18.23 3.41 -8.17
N TRP A 131 18.84 4.47 -7.61
CA TRP A 131 19.56 5.50 -8.34
C TRP A 131 21.05 5.44 -7.98
N TRP A 132 21.91 5.16 -8.93
CA TRP A 132 23.38 5.01 -8.73
C TRP A 132 23.75 4.10 -7.55
N GLY A 133 23.01 3.02 -7.36
CA GLY A 133 23.28 2.00 -6.33
C GLY A 133 22.77 2.31 -4.93
N ILE A 134 22.09 3.44 -4.74
CA ILE A 134 21.45 3.83 -3.49
C ILE A 134 19.93 4.03 -3.68
N ALA A 135 19.20 4.20 -2.59
CA ALA A 135 17.79 4.56 -2.66
C ALA A 135 17.64 5.94 -3.36
N ALA A 136 16.59 6.07 -4.16
CA ALA A 136 16.22 7.38 -4.70
C ALA A 136 16.00 8.36 -3.55
N TRP A 137 16.71 9.45 -3.55
CA TRP A 137 16.80 10.39 -2.42
C TRP A 137 15.52 11.12 -2.02
N PRO A 138 14.44 11.19 -2.81
CA PRO A 138 13.15 11.66 -2.26
C PRO A 138 12.65 10.88 -1.03
N VAL A 139 13.12 9.65 -0.85
CA VAL A 139 12.80 8.82 0.35
C VAL A 139 13.51 9.31 1.60
N ASP A 140 14.68 9.93 1.45
CA ASP A 140 15.53 10.37 2.56
C ASP A 140 14.78 11.33 3.48
N GLY A 141 14.08 12.32 2.91
CA GLY A 141 13.29 13.28 3.67
C GLY A 141 12.20 12.66 4.53
N PHE A 142 11.56 11.61 4.05
CA PHE A 142 10.58 10.86 4.84
C PHE A 142 11.23 10.09 6.00
N VAL A 143 12.35 9.45 5.73
CA VAL A 143 13.07 8.65 6.73
C VAL A 143 13.64 9.54 7.85
N GLU A 144 14.12 10.73 7.52
CA GLU A 144 14.62 11.70 8.50
C GLU A 144 13.51 12.36 9.31
N ALA A 145 12.32 12.55 8.73
CA ALA A 145 11.20 13.25 9.35
C ALA A 145 10.43 12.39 10.37
N ASN A 146 10.57 11.05 10.33
CA ASN A 146 9.77 10.14 11.13
C ASN A 146 10.59 9.32 12.13
N ASP A 147 9.99 9.06 13.29
CA ASP A 147 10.55 8.18 14.32
C ASP A 147 10.00 6.76 14.15
N PHE A 148 10.88 5.81 13.85
CA PHE A 148 10.54 4.40 13.64
C PHE A 148 10.66 3.55 14.91
N THR A 149 10.87 4.15 16.07
CA THR A 149 10.99 3.41 17.33
C THR A 149 9.79 2.48 17.55
N GLY A 150 10.06 1.20 17.77
CA GLY A 150 9.04 0.17 17.98
C GLY A 150 8.37 -0.35 16.71
N LYS A 151 8.82 0.10 15.54
CA LYS A 151 8.29 -0.34 14.25
C LYS A 151 9.26 -1.29 13.56
N THR A 152 8.71 -2.26 12.85
CA THR A 152 9.45 -3.11 11.91
C THR A 152 9.46 -2.45 10.54
N VAL A 153 10.63 -2.17 9.99
CA VAL A 153 10.80 -1.49 8.71
C VAL A 153 11.37 -2.45 7.68
N ILE A 154 10.72 -2.55 6.54
CA ILE A 154 11.07 -3.50 5.50
C ILE A 154 11.27 -2.77 4.17
N PRO A 155 12.53 -2.51 3.78
CA PRO A 155 12.81 -1.84 2.52
C PRO A 155 12.55 -2.75 1.33
N PHE A 156 12.06 -2.19 0.23
CA PHE A 156 12.02 -2.86 -1.06
C PHE A 156 12.41 -1.90 -2.18
N CYS A 157 13.03 -2.42 -3.19
CA CYS A 157 13.42 -1.59 -4.31
C CYS A 157 13.02 -2.17 -5.65
N THR A 158 12.90 -1.30 -6.64
CA THR A 158 12.75 -1.68 -8.02
C THR A 158 13.96 -1.23 -8.84
N SER A 159 14.45 -2.10 -9.68
CA SER A 159 15.56 -1.79 -10.56
C SER A 159 15.56 -2.69 -11.78
N ALA A 160 16.16 -2.20 -12.88
CA ALA A 160 16.32 -3.01 -14.09
C ALA A 160 17.35 -4.14 -13.89
N SER A 161 18.46 -3.85 -13.22
CA SER A 161 19.57 -4.79 -13.05
C SER A 161 20.32 -4.68 -11.72
N SER A 162 20.27 -3.52 -11.08
CA SER A 162 20.95 -3.31 -9.78
C SER A 162 20.24 -4.09 -8.68
N GLY A 163 21.00 -4.65 -7.73
CA GLY A 163 20.46 -5.22 -6.51
C GLY A 163 20.01 -4.15 -5.51
N LEU A 164 19.44 -4.59 -4.39
CA LEU A 164 19.14 -3.72 -3.24
C LEU A 164 20.42 -3.06 -2.70
N GLY A 165 21.55 -3.78 -2.76
CA GLY A 165 22.83 -3.32 -2.24
C GLY A 165 22.74 -2.96 -0.76
N GLN A 166 23.35 -1.86 -0.38
CA GLN A 166 23.31 -1.31 0.98
C GLN A 166 22.22 -0.24 1.15
N SER A 167 21.30 -0.07 0.18
CA SER A 167 20.34 1.02 0.22
C SER A 167 19.45 0.98 1.45
N GLY A 168 19.01 -0.22 1.88
CA GLY A 168 18.23 -0.38 3.11
C GLY A 168 19.02 -0.09 4.37
N GLU A 169 20.30 -0.48 4.42
CA GLU A 169 21.20 -0.20 5.55
C GLU A 169 21.47 1.31 5.69
N LEU A 170 21.70 2.00 4.57
CA LEU A 170 21.90 3.44 4.56
C LEU A 170 20.68 4.21 5.06
N LEU A 171 19.47 3.79 4.66
CA LEU A 171 18.23 4.36 5.17
C LEU A 171 18.04 4.08 6.68
N ALA A 172 18.41 2.88 7.13
CA ALA A 172 18.35 2.52 8.54
C ALA A 172 19.33 3.37 9.40
N GLU A 173 20.52 3.64 8.88
CA GLU A 173 21.49 4.54 9.54
C GLU A 173 20.97 5.97 9.60
N MET A 174 20.32 6.44 8.54
CA MET A 174 19.73 7.76 8.44
C MET A 174 18.55 7.92 9.42
N ALA A 175 17.66 6.92 9.49
CA ALA A 175 16.55 6.91 10.43
C ALA A 175 17.02 6.86 11.90
N GLY A 176 18.05 6.10 12.19
CA GLY A 176 18.60 5.90 13.53
C GLY A 176 17.66 5.20 14.52
N THR A 177 16.45 4.82 14.12
CA THR A 177 15.42 4.16 14.90
C THR A 177 14.70 3.08 14.09
N GLY A 178 13.99 2.18 14.79
CA GLY A 178 13.25 1.07 14.16
C GLY A 178 14.05 -0.22 14.05
N GLU A 179 13.34 -1.32 13.82
CA GLU A 179 13.93 -2.61 13.50
C GLU A 179 13.87 -2.81 11.98
N TRP A 180 14.99 -2.63 11.32
CA TRP A 180 15.11 -2.74 9.86
C TRP A 180 15.46 -4.16 9.46
N LEU A 181 14.60 -4.75 8.66
CA LEU A 181 14.81 -6.09 8.14
C LEU A 181 15.55 -6.05 6.79
N GLU A 182 16.03 -7.23 6.39
CA GLU A 182 16.56 -7.41 5.04
C GLU A 182 15.45 -7.14 4.01
N GLY A 183 15.73 -6.25 3.09
CA GLY A 183 14.77 -5.86 2.07
C GLY A 183 14.76 -6.79 0.85
N GLN A 184 13.92 -6.46 -0.11
CA GLN A 184 13.77 -7.20 -1.36
C GLN A 184 13.94 -6.29 -2.57
N ARG A 185 14.59 -6.82 -3.59
CA ARG A 185 14.64 -6.19 -4.90
C ARG A 185 13.64 -6.84 -5.83
N PHE A 186 12.82 -6.03 -6.49
CA PHE A 186 11.95 -6.45 -7.58
C PHE A 186 12.46 -5.94 -8.93
N SER A 187 12.15 -6.66 -9.98
CA SER A 187 12.40 -6.16 -11.34
C SER A 187 11.34 -5.14 -11.74
N SER A 188 11.58 -4.43 -12.84
CA SER A 188 10.57 -3.55 -13.45
C SER A 188 9.34 -4.30 -14.02
N ARG A 189 9.30 -5.62 -13.85
CA ARG A 189 8.19 -6.51 -14.23
C ARG A 189 7.80 -7.37 -13.04
N VAL A 190 7.67 -6.73 -11.88
CA VAL A 190 7.21 -7.41 -10.67
C VAL A 190 5.82 -8.00 -10.90
N SER A 191 5.58 -9.18 -10.38
CA SER A 191 4.26 -9.79 -10.37
C SER A 191 3.75 -9.93 -8.94
N GLU A 192 2.45 -10.00 -8.78
CA GLU A 192 1.82 -10.27 -7.48
C GLU A 192 2.37 -11.55 -6.84
N ALA A 193 2.62 -12.60 -7.64
CA ALA A 193 3.18 -13.86 -7.16
C ALA A 193 4.60 -13.71 -6.59
N ASP A 194 5.44 -12.85 -7.18
CA ASP A 194 6.79 -12.57 -6.66
C ASP A 194 6.71 -11.90 -5.28
N VAL A 195 5.75 -11.00 -5.12
CA VAL A 195 5.51 -10.30 -3.85
C VAL A 195 4.92 -11.22 -2.80
N GLU A 196 3.94 -12.06 -3.18
CA GLU A 196 3.34 -13.06 -2.30
C GLU A 196 4.39 -14.05 -1.76
N GLU A 197 5.27 -14.56 -2.63
CA GLU A 197 6.36 -15.46 -2.22
C GLU A 197 7.28 -14.78 -1.19
N TRP A 198 7.65 -13.53 -1.42
CA TRP A 198 8.48 -12.77 -0.49
C TRP A 198 7.78 -12.53 0.86
N LEU A 199 6.53 -12.06 0.85
CA LEU A 199 5.74 -11.81 2.07
C LEU A 199 5.51 -13.08 2.89
N SER A 200 5.28 -14.21 2.21
CA SER A 200 5.17 -15.52 2.87
C SER A 200 6.48 -15.90 3.57
N GLY A 201 7.62 -15.57 2.97
CA GLY A 201 8.94 -15.74 3.59
C GLY A 201 9.15 -14.90 4.84
N LEU A 202 8.49 -13.74 4.93
CA LEU A 202 8.49 -12.85 6.08
C LEU A 202 7.43 -13.23 7.14
N GLY A 203 6.49 -14.12 6.81
CA GLY A 203 5.36 -14.47 7.67
C GLY A 203 4.26 -13.42 7.72
N LEU A 204 4.13 -12.60 6.66
CA LEU A 204 3.22 -11.45 6.58
C LEU A 204 2.08 -11.63 5.54
N SER A 205 1.85 -12.84 5.04
CA SER A 205 0.78 -13.14 4.05
C SER A 205 -0.32 -13.99 4.64
#